data_2c61fcc6ff4bc1dbd1e69d14a11d48f7
#
_entry.id   2c61fcc6ff4bc1dbd1e69d14a11d48f7
#
_cell.length_a   1.000
_cell.length_b   1.000
_cell.length_c   1.000
_cell.angle_alpha   90.00
_cell.angle_beta   90.00
_cell.angle_gamma   90.00
#
_symmetry.space_group_name_H-M   'P 1'
#
loop_
_entity.id
_entity.type
_entity.pdbx_description
1 polymer ?
#
loop_
_entity_poly.entity_id
_entity_poly.type
_entity_poly.pdbx_seq_one_letter_code
_entity_poly.pdbx_strand_id
1 'polypeptide(L)'
;MIQKLESDLNIELLDRSGHRAKFTDTGQMMLEKGRLLLNAAKDLEKQAVQLSSGWEKELAIALDDSFPFAALLPIIDEFHALNKQTRLSFTHHTLAGSWEELTHNGADIILGAINEPPTSAAWSYKMLGTLDNVFVVAPEHPLAAAADGLTNEQLCLHRAIVISDSARFCHPLQTNLMEEQAQIRVDDFHSKVMLLRAGMGCGFLPRHIASPWLTAGELVEKTVISFRQKDVAYMAWRNNRDGLAQRWWRETLLASPEIARLYQ
;
A
#
# COMPACT_ATOMS: atom_id res chain seq x y z
N MET A 1 19.88 26.29 -5.67
CA MET A 1 18.48 26.59 -5.27
C MET A 1 18.28 26.40 -3.77
N ILE A 2 18.62 25.25 -3.18
CA ILE A 2 18.52 25.01 -1.71
C ILE A 2 19.40 25.99 -0.92
N GLN A 3 20.67 26.20 -1.31
CA GLN A 3 21.58 27.15 -0.65
C GLN A 3 21.03 28.58 -0.61
N LYS A 4 20.32 29.02 -1.65
CA LYS A 4 19.67 30.33 -1.66
C LYS A 4 18.55 30.39 -0.62
N LEU A 5 17.76 29.34 -0.50
CA LEU A 5 16.68 29.21 0.52
C LEU A 5 17.27 29.21 1.94
N GLU A 6 18.37 28.48 2.15
CA GLU A 6 19.11 28.47 3.43
C GLU A 6 19.61 29.88 3.77
N SER A 7 20.17 30.61 2.78
CA SER A 7 20.64 31.99 2.95
C SER A 7 19.50 32.96 3.23
N ASP A 8 18.41 32.88 2.46
CA ASP A 8 17.25 33.78 2.59
C ASP A 8 16.55 33.65 3.95
N LEU A 9 16.53 32.43 4.53
CA LEU A 9 15.89 32.12 5.80
C LEU A 9 16.89 32.15 6.98
N ASN A 10 18.18 32.24 6.73
CA ASN A 10 19.28 32.14 7.70
C ASN A 10 19.20 30.85 8.56
N ILE A 11 18.96 29.71 7.90
CA ILE A 11 18.87 28.38 8.51
C ILE A 11 19.61 27.35 7.66
N GLU A 12 20.08 26.26 8.27
CA GLU A 12 20.64 25.12 7.58
C GLU A 12 19.54 24.05 7.39
N LEU A 13 19.30 23.68 6.12
CA LEU A 13 18.36 22.63 5.75
C LEU A 13 19.05 21.29 5.48
N LEU A 14 20.33 21.34 5.11
CA LEU A 14 21.14 20.17 4.81
C LEU A 14 22.43 20.18 5.63
N ASP A 15 22.66 19.14 6.41
CA ASP A 15 23.96 18.82 6.98
C ASP A 15 24.86 18.21 5.90
N ARG A 16 25.98 18.87 5.62
CA ARG A 16 26.98 18.46 4.62
C ARG A 16 28.30 18.02 5.26
N SER A 17 28.33 17.78 6.57
CA SER A 17 29.55 17.38 7.30
C SER A 17 30.02 15.96 6.95
N GLY A 18 29.14 15.11 6.42
CA GLY A 18 29.43 13.73 6.04
C GLY A 18 29.63 13.51 4.53
N HIS A 19 29.91 12.26 4.13
CA HIS A 19 30.07 11.86 2.73
C HIS A 19 28.80 12.05 1.88
N ARG A 20 27.63 12.12 2.50
CA ARG A 20 26.33 12.40 1.85
C ARG A 20 25.59 13.45 2.67
N ALA A 21 25.03 14.44 1.97
CA ALA A 21 24.17 15.43 2.60
C ALA A 21 22.92 14.76 3.19
N LYS A 22 22.57 15.12 4.43
CA LYS A 22 21.36 14.68 5.13
C LYS A 22 20.52 15.89 5.48
N PHE A 23 19.20 15.71 5.57
CA PHE A 23 18.35 16.77 6.10
C PHE A 23 18.66 17.01 7.57
N THR A 24 18.69 18.29 7.97
CA THR A 24 18.57 18.69 9.37
C THR A 24 17.13 18.48 9.83
N ASP A 25 16.85 18.53 11.14
CA ASP A 25 15.47 18.47 11.65
C ASP A 25 14.60 19.59 11.06
N THR A 26 15.18 20.81 10.93
CA THR A 26 14.53 21.93 10.26
C THR A 26 14.31 21.66 8.77
N GLY A 27 15.28 21.03 8.10
CA GLY A 27 15.17 20.64 6.70
C GLY A 27 14.08 19.60 6.47
N GLN A 28 13.98 18.61 7.36
CA GLN A 28 12.94 17.59 7.31
C GLN A 28 11.55 18.21 7.51
N MET A 29 11.38 19.03 8.52
CA MET A 29 10.13 19.76 8.78
C MET A 29 9.74 20.66 7.59
N MET A 30 10.70 21.39 7.00
CA MET A 30 10.46 22.23 5.83
C MET A 30 10.04 21.41 4.60
N LEU A 31 10.64 20.24 4.40
CA LEU A 31 10.27 19.32 3.32
C LEU A 31 8.83 18.82 3.48
N GLU A 32 8.44 18.37 4.67
CA GLU A 32 7.10 17.89 4.98
C GLU A 32 6.04 18.98 4.79
N LYS A 33 6.26 20.15 5.41
CA LYS A 33 5.33 21.28 5.29
C LYS A 33 5.28 21.85 3.88
N GLY A 34 6.43 21.92 3.18
CA GLY A 34 6.50 22.35 1.79
C GLY A 34 5.71 21.44 0.85
N ARG A 35 5.76 20.14 1.06
CA ARG A 35 4.94 19.17 0.31
C ARG A 35 3.44 19.37 0.54
N LEU A 36 3.02 19.59 1.79
CA LEU A 36 1.63 19.88 2.09
C LEU A 36 1.13 21.14 1.37
N LEU A 37 1.94 22.20 1.34
CA LEU A 37 1.60 23.43 0.61
C LEU A 37 1.52 23.22 -0.90
N LEU A 38 2.47 22.48 -1.49
CA LEU A 38 2.45 22.14 -2.91
C LEU A 38 1.21 21.30 -3.28
N ASN A 39 0.84 20.34 -2.44
CA ASN A 39 -0.36 19.55 -2.64
C ASN A 39 -1.63 20.41 -2.55
N ALA A 40 -1.71 21.30 -1.56
CA ALA A 40 -2.83 22.24 -1.42
C ALA A 40 -2.96 23.17 -2.65
N ALA A 41 -1.85 23.65 -3.21
CA ALA A 41 -1.85 24.45 -4.42
C ALA A 41 -2.36 23.65 -5.64
N LYS A 42 -1.87 22.44 -5.84
CA LYS A 42 -2.36 21.52 -6.89
C LYS A 42 -3.85 21.22 -6.73
N ASP A 43 -4.31 21.04 -5.49
CA ASP A 43 -5.72 20.79 -5.20
C ASP A 43 -6.59 21.98 -5.59
N LEU A 44 -6.13 23.21 -5.31
CA LEU A 44 -6.83 24.43 -5.72
C LEU A 44 -6.97 24.52 -7.25
N GLU A 45 -5.90 24.24 -7.99
CA GLU A 45 -5.93 24.21 -9.45
C GLU A 45 -6.91 23.15 -9.99
N LYS A 46 -6.88 21.94 -9.42
CA LYS A 46 -7.80 20.85 -9.78
C LYS A 46 -9.26 21.24 -9.51
N GLN A 47 -9.54 21.85 -8.36
CA GLN A 47 -10.89 22.32 -8.01
C GLN A 47 -11.40 23.42 -8.96
N ALA A 48 -10.54 24.37 -9.35
CA ALA A 48 -10.91 25.43 -10.29
C ALA A 48 -11.35 24.87 -11.66
N VAL A 49 -10.67 23.81 -12.13
CA VAL A 49 -11.01 23.12 -13.38
C VAL A 49 -12.30 22.30 -13.24
N GLN A 50 -12.45 21.60 -12.13
CA GLN A 50 -13.63 20.79 -11.82
C GLN A 50 -14.91 21.64 -11.79
N LEU A 51 -14.86 22.87 -11.22
CA LEU A 51 -15.98 23.79 -11.20
C LEU A 51 -16.50 24.16 -12.60
N SER A 52 -15.67 24.04 -13.63
CA SER A 52 -16.06 24.38 -15.01
C SER A 52 -16.67 23.21 -15.80
N SER A 53 -16.34 21.93 -15.48
CA SER A 53 -16.74 20.75 -16.27
C SER A 53 -17.47 19.67 -15.46
N GLY A 54 -17.42 19.72 -14.13
CA GLY A 54 -17.90 18.66 -13.23
C GLY A 54 -17.01 17.41 -13.18
N TRP A 55 -16.13 17.21 -14.18
CA TRP A 55 -15.20 16.08 -14.26
C TRP A 55 -13.77 16.51 -13.91
N GLU A 56 -13.07 15.68 -13.15
CA GLU A 56 -11.64 15.86 -12.89
C GLU A 56 -10.83 15.59 -14.16
N LYS A 57 -9.78 16.38 -14.38
CA LYS A 57 -8.78 16.09 -15.44
C LYS A 57 -7.96 14.83 -15.14
N GLU A 58 -7.78 14.55 -13.87
CA GLU A 58 -6.98 13.43 -13.39
C GLU A 58 -7.59 12.87 -12.12
N LEU A 59 -7.65 11.55 -12.03
CA LEU A 59 -8.02 10.79 -10.85
C LEU A 59 -6.89 9.83 -10.49
N ALA A 60 -6.33 10.00 -9.30
CA ALA A 60 -5.25 9.17 -8.78
C ALA A 60 -5.80 8.14 -7.79
N ILE A 61 -5.58 6.86 -8.08
CA ILE A 61 -6.02 5.72 -7.26
C ILE A 61 -4.79 4.99 -6.78
N ALA A 62 -4.58 4.96 -5.47
CA ALA A 62 -3.55 4.15 -4.83
C ALA A 62 -4.13 2.79 -4.43
N LEU A 63 -3.43 1.73 -4.77
CA LEU A 63 -3.81 0.35 -4.50
C LEU A 63 -2.86 -0.23 -3.46
N ASP A 64 -3.38 -0.97 -2.50
CA ASP A 64 -2.53 -1.89 -1.75
C ASP A 64 -1.98 -2.96 -2.71
N ASP A 65 -0.70 -3.31 -2.57
CA ASP A 65 -0.02 -4.24 -3.48
C ASP A 65 -0.63 -5.65 -3.45
N SER A 66 -1.36 -5.98 -2.39
CA SER A 66 -2.15 -7.22 -2.33
C SER A 66 -3.41 -7.18 -3.20
N PHE A 67 -3.85 -6.00 -3.67
CA PHE A 67 -5.05 -5.88 -4.48
C PHE A 67 -4.82 -6.36 -5.92
N PRO A 68 -5.59 -7.33 -6.44
CA PRO A 68 -5.41 -7.84 -7.79
C PRO A 68 -5.88 -6.81 -8.83
N PHE A 69 -4.95 -6.17 -9.52
CA PHE A 69 -5.25 -5.15 -10.53
C PHE A 69 -6.24 -5.62 -11.61
N ALA A 70 -6.23 -6.91 -11.91
CA ALA A 70 -7.14 -7.51 -12.90
C ALA A 70 -8.62 -7.28 -12.58
N ALA A 71 -8.99 -7.16 -11.29
CA ALA A 71 -10.36 -6.87 -10.87
C ALA A 71 -10.85 -5.47 -11.29
N LEU A 72 -9.93 -4.57 -11.63
CA LEU A 72 -10.26 -3.21 -12.11
C LEU A 72 -10.49 -3.14 -13.62
N LEU A 73 -10.05 -4.11 -14.41
CA LEU A 73 -10.10 -4.04 -15.87
C LEU A 73 -11.51 -3.77 -16.42
N PRO A 74 -12.57 -4.46 -15.96
CA PRO A 74 -13.94 -4.16 -16.41
C PRO A 74 -14.40 -2.76 -16.02
N ILE A 75 -14.02 -2.28 -14.83
CA ILE A 75 -14.39 -0.97 -14.30
C ILE A 75 -13.68 0.14 -15.08
N ILE A 76 -12.41 -0.07 -15.43
CA ILE A 76 -11.63 0.84 -16.28
C ILE A 76 -12.27 0.98 -17.66
N ASP A 77 -12.68 -0.13 -18.27
CA ASP A 77 -13.31 -0.14 -19.59
C ASP A 77 -14.66 0.60 -19.57
N GLU A 78 -15.50 0.33 -18.57
CA GLU A 78 -16.77 1.01 -18.36
C GLU A 78 -16.57 2.51 -18.16
N PHE A 79 -15.61 2.92 -17.33
CA PHE A 79 -15.30 4.32 -17.11
C PHE A 79 -14.81 5.02 -18.38
N HIS A 80 -13.96 4.36 -19.17
CA HIS A 80 -13.49 4.90 -20.45
C HIS A 80 -14.61 5.06 -21.49
N ALA A 81 -15.60 4.18 -21.49
CA ALA A 81 -16.78 4.34 -22.32
C ALA A 81 -17.60 5.58 -21.93
N LEU A 82 -17.67 5.87 -20.63
CA LEU A 82 -18.40 7.02 -20.08
C LEU A 82 -17.64 8.34 -20.24
N ASN A 83 -16.35 8.35 -19.92
CA ASN A 83 -15.52 9.55 -19.91
C ASN A 83 -14.10 9.29 -20.39
N LYS A 84 -13.75 9.83 -21.57
CA LYS A 84 -12.42 9.70 -22.20
C LYS A 84 -11.45 10.82 -21.81
N GLN A 85 -11.89 11.83 -21.05
CA GLN A 85 -11.10 13.04 -20.78
C GLN A 85 -10.34 12.97 -19.46
N THR A 86 -10.86 12.25 -18.46
CA THR A 86 -10.20 12.08 -17.17
C THR A 86 -9.05 11.11 -17.31
N ARG A 87 -7.83 11.54 -16.97
CA ARG A 87 -6.65 10.70 -16.90
C ARG A 87 -6.69 9.87 -15.62
N LEU A 88 -6.62 8.55 -15.74
CA LEU A 88 -6.49 7.65 -14.60
C LEU A 88 -5.01 7.42 -14.29
N SER A 89 -4.65 7.45 -13.02
CA SER A 89 -3.32 7.09 -12.52
C SER A 89 -3.47 6.05 -11.41
N PHE A 90 -2.74 4.95 -11.53
CA PHE A 90 -2.72 3.89 -10.52
C PHE A 90 -1.31 3.74 -9.97
N THR A 91 -1.21 3.65 -8.65
CA THR A 91 0.06 3.41 -7.95
C THR A 91 -0.12 2.28 -6.95
N HIS A 92 0.95 1.51 -6.70
CA HIS A 92 0.95 0.42 -5.74
C HIS A 92 1.72 0.82 -4.49
N HIS A 93 1.17 0.49 -3.34
CA HIS A 93 1.72 0.80 -2.03
C HIS A 93 1.53 -0.37 -1.09
N THR A 94 2.34 -0.42 -0.05
CA THR A 94 2.31 -1.48 0.96
C THR A 94 2.15 -0.87 2.35
N LEU A 95 1.37 -1.53 3.18
CA LEU A 95 1.21 -1.23 4.61
C LEU A 95 0.79 0.24 4.88
N ALA A 96 1.55 0.98 5.70
CA ALA A 96 1.26 2.38 6.03
C ALA A 96 1.37 3.32 4.82
N GLY A 97 2.16 2.94 3.80
CA GLY A 97 2.32 3.73 2.58
C GLY A 97 1.02 3.97 1.83
N SER A 98 0.04 3.04 1.88
CA SER A 98 -1.28 3.26 1.29
C SER A 98 -2.00 4.45 1.92
N TRP A 99 -1.96 4.57 3.25
CA TRP A 99 -2.55 5.71 3.97
C TRP A 99 -1.76 7.00 3.77
N GLU A 100 -0.43 6.89 3.64
CA GLU A 100 0.45 8.01 3.38
C GLU A 100 0.13 8.68 2.03
N GLU A 101 -0.22 7.91 1.00
CA GLU A 101 -0.64 8.44 -0.30
C GLU A 101 -1.88 9.32 -0.18
N LEU A 102 -2.86 8.94 0.63
CA LEU A 102 -4.04 9.76 0.85
C LEU A 102 -3.70 11.06 1.61
N THR A 103 -2.75 11.00 2.54
CA THR A 103 -2.40 12.14 3.41
C THR A 103 -1.38 13.10 2.79
N HIS A 104 -0.36 12.59 2.10
CA HIS A 104 0.81 13.37 1.71
C HIS A 104 1.01 13.47 0.19
N ASN A 105 0.70 12.44 -0.57
CA ASN A 105 1.11 12.34 -1.97
C ASN A 105 -0.02 12.59 -2.99
N GLY A 106 -1.25 12.70 -2.53
CA GLY A 106 -2.33 13.22 -3.39
C GLY A 106 -3.13 12.18 -4.13
N ALA A 107 -3.19 10.93 -3.67
CA ALA A 107 -4.19 9.99 -4.13
C ALA A 107 -5.60 10.52 -3.80
N ASP A 108 -6.53 10.35 -4.72
CA ASP A 108 -7.93 10.73 -4.55
C ASP A 108 -8.71 9.60 -3.88
N ILE A 109 -8.33 8.36 -4.20
CA ILE A 109 -8.91 7.12 -3.65
C ILE A 109 -7.76 6.20 -3.28
N ILE A 110 -7.89 5.49 -2.15
CA ILE A 110 -7.08 4.31 -1.84
C ILE A 110 -7.97 3.08 -1.76
N LEU A 111 -7.47 1.94 -2.22
CA LEU A 111 -8.23 0.70 -2.30
C LEU A 111 -7.41 -0.47 -1.73
N GLY A 112 -8.01 -1.20 -0.79
CA GLY A 112 -7.39 -2.37 -0.18
C GLY A 112 -6.44 -2.06 0.97
N ALA A 113 -6.34 -0.79 1.42
CA ALA A 113 -5.46 -0.44 2.53
C ALA A 113 -5.79 -1.26 3.78
N ILE A 114 -4.79 -1.90 4.35
CA ILE A 114 -4.89 -2.66 5.60
C ILE A 114 -4.57 -1.78 6.80
N ASN A 115 -4.89 -2.26 8.00
CA ASN A 115 -4.75 -1.56 9.28
C ASN A 115 -5.80 -0.45 9.51
N GLU A 116 -5.84 0.04 10.74
CA GLU A 116 -6.81 1.05 11.15
C GLU A 116 -6.58 2.38 10.41
N PRO A 117 -7.68 2.98 9.90
CA PRO A 117 -7.61 4.27 9.24
C PRO A 117 -7.13 5.37 10.19
N PRO A 118 -6.17 6.22 9.79
CA PRO A 118 -5.80 7.39 10.58
C PRO A 118 -7.00 8.34 10.72
N THR A 119 -7.18 8.90 11.91
CA THR A 119 -8.28 9.85 12.17
C THR A 119 -8.04 11.17 11.45
N SER A 120 -8.95 11.58 10.55
CA SER A 120 -8.92 12.88 9.89
C SER A 120 -10.28 13.26 9.33
N ALA A 121 -10.57 14.56 9.29
CA ALA A 121 -11.75 15.10 8.60
C ALA A 121 -11.53 15.28 7.07
N ALA A 122 -10.29 15.11 6.59
CA ALA A 122 -9.95 15.32 5.18
C ALA A 122 -10.39 14.19 4.26
N TRP A 123 -10.69 13.01 4.80
CA TRP A 123 -11.12 11.83 4.04
C TRP A 123 -12.21 11.05 4.77
N SER A 124 -12.92 10.25 4.01
CA SER A 124 -13.87 9.25 4.50
C SER A 124 -13.37 7.86 4.09
N TYR A 125 -13.82 6.84 4.81
CA TYR A 125 -13.45 5.47 4.51
C TYR A 125 -14.64 4.52 4.69
N LYS A 126 -14.52 3.34 4.08
CA LYS A 126 -15.43 2.21 4.27
C LYS A 126 -14.64 0.92 4.37
N MET A 127 -15.01 0.09 5.31
CA MET A 127 -14.50 -1.28 5.41
C MET A 127 -14.97 -2.07 4.18
N LEU A 128 -14.04 -2.74 3.50
CA LEU A 128 -14.32 -3.65 2.39
C LEU A 128 -14.62 -5.06 2.89
N GLY A 129 -13.94 -5.48 3.97
CA GLY A 129 -14.05 -6.79 4.59
C GLY A 129 -12.72 -7.25 5.17
N THR A 130 -12.45 -8.54 5.13
CA THR A 130 -11.23 -9.12 5.69
C THR A 130 -10.38 -9.78 4.61
N LEU A 131 -9.07 -9.61 4.70
CA LEU A 131 -8.08 -10.28 3.88
C LEU A 131 -7.53 -11.49 4.65
N ASP A 132 -7.74 -12.68 4.12
CA ASP A 132 -7.24 -13.92 4.71
C ASP A 132 -5.78 -14.14 4.30
N ASN A 133 -4.90 -14.38 5.28
CA ASN A 133 -3.48 -14.63 5.06
C ASN A 133 -3.13 -16.08 5.42
N VAL A 134 -2.23 -16.67 4.64
CA VAL A 134 -1.73 -18.01 4.84
C VAL A 134 -0.21 -18.00 4.96
N PHE A 135 0.33 -18.85 5.83
CA PHE A 135 1.76 -19.09 5.92
C PHE A 135 2.16 -20.17 4.91
N VAL A 136 3.13 -19.86 4.08
CA VAL A 136 3.55 -20.75 2.99
C VAL A 136 5.07 -20.93 2.94
N VAL A 137 5.46 -22.09 2.44
CA VAL A 137 6.83 -22.48 2.17
C VAL A 137 6.91 -23.27 0.86
N ALA A 138 8.10 -23.35 0.24
CA ALA A 138 8.32 -24.30 -0.87
C ALA A 138 8.22 -25.76 -0.38
N PRO A 139 7.87 -26.73 -1.25
CA PRO A 139 7.79 -28.14 -0.89
C PRO A 139 9.10 -28.71 -0.30
N GLU A 140 10.25 -28.23 -0.76
CA GLU A 140 11.59 -28.67 -0.32
C GLU A 140 12.06 -27.94 0.95
N HIS A 141 11.33 -26.95 1.41
CA HIS A 141 11.70 -26.20 2.62
C HIS A 141 11.53 -27.08 3.86
N PRO A 142 12.44 -27.05 4.85
CA PRO A 142 12.37 -27.91 6.04
C PRO A 142 11.04 -27.85 6.79
N LEU A 143 10.40 -26.68 6.84
CA LEU A 143 9.09 -26.51 7.47
C LEU A 143 7.95 -27.20 6.73
N ALA A 144 8.10 -27.59 5.45
CA ALA A 144 7.06 -28.30 4.73
C ALA A 144 6.76 -29.68 5.34
N ALA A 145 7.82 -30.37 5.79
CA ALA A 145 7.71 -31.68 6.45
C ALA A 145 7.41 -31.58 7.96
N ALA A 146 7.46 -30.40 8.56
CA ALA A 146 7.17 -30.20 9.97
C ALA A 146 5.69 -30.46 10.27
N ALA A 147 5.35 -30.84 11.52
CA ALA A 147 3.96 -30.94 11.96
C ALA A 147 3.28 -29.56 11.88
N ASP A 148 1.96 -29.58 11.69
CA ASP A 148 1.17 -28.35 11.72
C ASP A 148 1.13 -27.72 13.11
N GLY A 149 0.89 -26.42 13.16
CA GLY A 149 0.98 -25.65 14.39
C GLY A 149 2.40 -25.20 14.70
N LEU A 150 3.08 -24.60 13.70
CA LEU A 150 4.43 -24.08 13.85
C LEU A 150 4.49 -23.01 14.95
N THR A 151 5.50 -23.09 15.81
CA THR A 151 5.74 -22.11 16.87
C THR A 151 6.65 -20.98 16.39
N ASN A 152 6.66 -19.86 17.10
CA ASN A 152 7.55 -18.74 16.82
C ASN A 152 9.04 -19.16 16.87
N GLU A 153 9.41 -20.03 17.81
CA GLU A 153 10.76 -20.52 17.93
C GLU A 153 11.20 -21.32 16.69
N GLN A 154 10.29 -22.13 16.13
CA GLN A 154 10.57 -22.85 14.88
C GLN A 154 10.72 -21.87 13.70
N LEU A 155 9.88 -20.82 13.63
CA LEU A 155 9.96 -19.81 12.57
C LEU A 155 11.27 -19.03 12.63
N CYS A 156 11.76 -18.67 13.83
CA CYS A 156 13.01 -17.93 14.01
C CYS A 156 14.24 -18.66 13.48
N LEU A 157 14.20 -19.99 13.36
CA LEU A 157 15.29 -20.78 12.77
C LEU A 157 15.38 -20.65 11.24
N HIS A 158 14.37 -20.08 10.60
CA HIS A 158 14.28 -19.94 9.17
C HIS A 158 14.16 -18.49 8.74
N ARG A 159 14.65 -18.19 7.53
CA ARG A 159 14.61 -16.85 6.96
C ARG A 159 13.18 -16.46 6.58
N ALA A 160 12.72 -15.31 7.04
CA ALA A 160 11.45 -14.71 6.61
C ALA A 160 11.61 -13.95 5.29
N ILE A 161 10.66 -14.12 4.38
CA ILE A 161 10.48 -13.24 3.22
C ILE A 161 9.37 -12.26 3.55
N VAL A 162 9.71 -10.97 3.65
CA VAL A 162 8.80 -9.93 4.15
C VAL A 162 8.61 -8.81 3.13
N ILE A 163 7.43 -8.18 3.16
CA ILE A 163 7.15 -6.97 2.39
C ILE A 163 7.67 -5.76 3.17
N SER A 164 8.40 -4.87 2.49
CA SER A 164 8.79 -3.57 3.00
C SER A 164 7.57 -2.66 3.08
N ASP A 165 7.49 -1.84 4.11
CA ASP A 165 6.52 -0.75 4.12
C ASP A 165 6.97 0.34 3.14
N SER A 166 6.06 0.80 2.28
CA SER A 166 6.34 1.87 1.33
C SER A 166 6.23 3.27 1.94
N ALA A 167 5.85 3.39 3.20
CA ALA A 167 5.77 4.65 3.93
C ALA A 167 7.15 5.34 4.03
N ARG A 168 7.17 6.65 3.81
CA ARG A 168 8.39 7.48 3.83
C ARG A 168 8.38 8.51 4.95
N PHE A 169 7.21 8.83 5.48
CA PHE A 169 7.00 9.90 6.46
C PHE A 169 6.32 9.40 7.73
N CYS A 170 5.61 8.26 7.66
CA CYS A 170 5.05 7.58 8.80
C CYS A 170 6.03 6.54 9.37
N HIS A 171 5.84 6.14 10.62
CA HIS A 171 6.60 5.02 11.17
C HIS A 171 6.28 3.75 10.37
N PRO A 172 7.30 3.06 9.84
CA PRO A 172 7.08 1.84 9.08
C PRO A 172 6.37 0.79 9.93
N LEU A 173 5.35 0.17 9.37
CA LEU A 173 4.70 -0.97 9.97
C LEU A 173 5.49 -2.24 9.67
N GLN A 174 5.55 -3.12 10.66
CA GLN A 174 6.10 -4.46 10.48
C GLN A 174 5.01 -5.45 10.85
N THR A 175 4.69 -6.33 9.90
CA THR A 175 3.68 -7.36 10.14
C THR A 175 4.35 -8.74 10.17
N ASN A 176 4.00 -9.54 11.20
CA ASN A 176 4.34 -10.97 11.26
C ASN A 176 5.85 -11.28 11.20
N LEU A 177 6.69 -10.42 11.76
CA LEU A 177 8.13 -10.60 11.85
C LEU A 177 8.57 -10.72 13.30
N MET A 178 9.46 -11.69 13.59
CA MET A 178 10.13 -11.80 14.89
C MET A 178 11.39 -10.92 14.91
N GLU A 179 11.69 -10.27 16.05
CA GLU A 179 12.77 -9.28 16.16
C GLU A 179 14.14 -9.81 15.70
N GLU A 180 14.45 -11.08 15.97
CA GLU A 180 15.75 -11.69 15.68
C GLU A 180 15.75 -12.59 14.43
N GLN A 181 14.64 -12.69 13.70
CA GLN A 181 14.54 -13.58 12.54
C GLN A 181 15.34 -13.02 11.35
N ALA A 182 16.20 -13.85 10.77
CA ALA A 182 16.85 -13.52 9.50
C ALA A 182 15.80 -13.23 8.41
N GLN A 183 15.99 -12.19 7.60
CA GLN A 183 14.98 -11.76 6.65
C GLN A 183 15.53 -11.33 5.30
N ILE A 184 14.74 -11.52 4.25
CA ILE A 184 14.87 -10.83 2.97
C ILE A 184 13.66 -9.92 2.84
N ARG A 185 13.90 -8.62 2.56
CA ARG A 185 12.86 -7.63 2.32
C ARG A 185 12.71 -7.39 0.83
N VAL A 186 11.47 -7.33 0.37
CA VAL A 186 11.09 -7.00 -1.01
C VAL A 186 9.95 -5.98 -0.99
N ASP A 187 9.76 -5.27 -2.09
CA ASP A 187 8.83 -4.16 -2.14
C ASP A 187 7.45 -4.55 -2.71
N ASP A 188 7.31 -5.79 -3.22
CA ASP A 188 6.10 -6.27 -3.87
C ASP A 188 5.85 -7.77 -3.65
N PHE A 189 4.57 -8.17 -3.76
CA PHE A 189 4.18 -9.57 -3.59
C PHE A 189 4.66 -10.48 -4.71
N HIS A 190 4.89 -9.99 -5.92
CA HIS A 190 5.43 -10.79 -7.01
C HIS A 190 6.83 -11.31 -6.67
N SER A 191 7.73 -10.41 -6.28
CA SER A 191 9.09 -10.74 -5.82
C SER A 191 9.07 -11.67 -4.61
N LYS A 192 8.15 -11.43 -3.66
CA LYS A 192 7.97 -12.28 -2.48
C LYS A 192 7.59 -13.70 -2.88
N VAL A 193 6.62 -13.88 -3.76
CA VAL A 193 6.21 -15.20 -4.26
C VAL A 193 7.36 -15.91 -4.96
N MET A 194 8.15 -15.23 -5.79
CA MET A 194 9.31 -15.82 -6.45
C MET A 194 10.32 -16.39 -5.46
N LEU A 195 10.64 -15.65 -4.40
CA LEU A 195 11.58 -16.08 -3.36
C LEU A 195 11.04 -17.26 -2.55
N LEU A 196 9.76 -17.23 -2.21
CA LEU A 196 9.10 -18.31 -1.48
C LEU A 196 9.09 -19.61 -2.31
N ARG A 197 8.72 -19.55 -3.58
CA ARG A 197 8.75 -20.70 -4.51
C ARG A 197 10.16 -21.26 -4.74
N ALA A 198 11.17 -20.39 -4.73
CA ALA A 198 12.56 -20.80 -4.84
C ALA A 198 13.13 -21.40 -3.54
N GLY A 199 12.31 -21.59 -2.50
CA GLY A 199 12.74 -22.16 -1.22
C GLY A 199 13.70 -21.28 -0.42
N MET A 200 13.81 -19.98 -0.74
CA MET A 200 14.76 -19.06 -0.10
C MET A 200 14.34 -18.63 1.32
N GLY A 201 13.16 -19.04 1.76
CA GLY A 201 12.63 -18.75 3.08
C GLY A 201 11.16 -19.12 3.22
N CYS A 202 10.53 -18.57 4.25
CA CYS A 202 9.13 -18.79 4.60
C CYS A 202 8.41 -17.44 4.78
N GLY A 203 7.08 -17.43 4.73
CA GLY A 203 6.34 -16.18 4.94
C GLY A 203 4.85 -16.27 4.73
N PHE A 204 4.19 -15.15 5.01
CA PHE A 204 2.74 -15.02 4.88
C PHE A 204 2.39 -14.37 3.54
N LEU A 205 1.34 -14.88 2.89
CA LEU A 205 0.75 -14.32 1.68
C LEU A 205 -0.76 -14.18 1.86
N PRO A 206 -1.39 -13.17 1.25
CA PRO A 206 -2.83 -13.19 1.03
C PRO A 206 -3.25 -14.47 0.32
N ARG A 207 -4.31 -15.11 0.79
CA ARG A 207 -4.75 -16.41 0.26
C ARG A 207 -4.98 -16.39 -1.25
N HIS A 208 -5.58 -15.34 -1.78
CA HIS A 208 -5.82 -15.22 -3.23
C HIS A 208 -4.52 -15.16 -4.05
N ILE A 209 -3.44 -14.60 -3.51
CA ILE A 209 -2.10 -14.60 -4.14
C ILE A 209 -1.45 -15.97 -4.02
N ALA A 210 -1.62 -16.66 -2.88
CA ALA A 210 -1.03 -17.98 -2.65
C ALA A 210 -1.75 -19.10 -3.43
N SER A 211 -3.08 -19.00 -3.62
CA SER A 211 -3.95 -20.06 -4.14
C SER A 211 -3.48 -20.69 -5.46
N PRO A 212 -3.05 -19.95 -6.51
CA PRO A 212 -2.56 -20.57 -7.73
C PRO A 212 -1.35 -21.50 -7.49
N TRP A 213 -0.45 -21.09 -6.62
CA TRP A 213 0.79 -21.83 -6.31
C TRP A 213 0.55 -23.01 -5.35
N LEU A 214 -0.40 -22.87 -4.44
CA LEU A 214 -0.87 -23.96 -3.59
C LEU A 214 -1.53 -25.05 -4.45
N THR A 215 -2.39 -24.66 -5.40
CA THR A 215 -3.05 -25.59 -6.32
C THR A 215 -2.05 -26.29 -7.25
N ALA A 216 -1.02 -25.58 -7.69
CA ALA A 216 0.07 -26.14 -8.52
C ALA A 216 1.04 -27.02 -7.72
N GLY A 217 0.95 -27.04 -6.38
CA GLY A 217 1.89 -27.76 -5.51
C GLY A 217 3.28 -27.14 -5.43
N GLU A 218 3.43 -25.88 -5.88
CA GLU A 218 4.69 -25.13 -5.83
C GLU A 218 4.89 -24.40 -4.50
N LEU A 219 3.83 -24.29 -3.70
CA LEU A 219 3.86 -23.87 -2.30
C LEU A 219 3.05 -24.84 -1.45
N VAL A 220 3.41 -24.94 -0.17
CA VAL A 220 2.74 -25.72 0.87
C VAL A 220 2.26 -24.76 1.95
N GLU A 221 0.97 -24.82 2.28
CA GLU A 221 0.40 -24.08 3.41
C GLU A 221 0.71 -24.80 4.72
N LYS A 222 1.10 -24.03 5.73
CA LYS A 222 1.31 -24.52 7.11
C LYS A 222 0.54 -23.64 8.08
N THR A 223 0.04 -24.24 9.15
CA THR A 223 -0.55 -23.48 10.26
C THR A 223 0.51 -22.98 11.21
N VAL A 224 0.33 -21.76 11.72
CA VAL A 224 1.22 -21.12 12.70
C VAL A 224 0.41 -20.80 13.96
N ILE A 225 0.95 -21.17 15.13
CA ILE A 225 0.35 -20.83 16.41
C ILE A 225 0.52 -19.32 16.67
N SER A 226 -0.52 -18.68 17.20
CA SER A 226 -0.48 -17.24 17.58
C SER A 226 -0.35 -16.26 16.42
N PHE A 227 -0.73 -16.67 15.20
CA PHE A 227 -0.76 -15.79 14.04
C PHE A 227 -2.15 -15.16 13.81
N ARG A 228 -2.17 -13.87 13.51
CA ARG A 228 -3.39 -13.18 13.06
C ARG A 228 -3.59 -13.46 11.56
N GLN A 229 -4.53 -14.35 11.25
CA GLN A 229 -4.80 -14.77 9.88
C GLN A 229 -5.54 -13.74 9.04
N LYS A 230 -6.26 -12.81 9.66
CA LYS A 230 -7.13 -11.86 8.96
C LYS A 230 -6.72 -10.42 9.23
N ASP A 231 -6.53 -9.68 8.16
CA ASP A 231 -6.41 -8.23 8.18
C ASP A 231 -7.72 -7.59 7.70
N VAL A 232 -8.08 -6.43 8.26
CA VAL A 232 -9.22 -5.66 7.79
C VAL A 232 -8.77 -4.74 6.67
N ALA A 233 -9.46 -4.80 5.54
CA ALA A 233 -9.19 -3.98 4.38
C ALA A 233 -10.19 -2.83 4.25
N TYR A 234 -9.70 -1.69 3.81
CA TYR A 234 -10.46 -0.46 3.68
C TYR A 234 -10.31 0.15 2.29
N MET A 235 -11.36 0.83 1.88
CA MET A 235 -11.32 1.84 0.83
C MET A 235 -11.48 3.21 1.49
N ALA A 236 -10.70 4.20 1.05
CA ALA A 236 -10.88 5.57 1.53
C ALA A 236 -10.74 6.57 0.37
N TRP A 237 -11.29 7.76 0.56
CA TRP A 237 -11.32 8.82 -0.45
C TRP A 237 -11.28 10.20 0.20
N ARG A 238 -10.76 11.18 -0.53
CA ARG A 238 -10.69 12.57 -0.07
C ARG A 238 -12.07 13.24 -0.14
N ASN A 239 -12.43 13.97 0.92
CA ASN A 239 -13.71 14.67 1.01
C ASN A 239 -13.76 15.97 0.19
N ASN A 240 -12.61 16.59 -0.07
CA ASN A 240 -12.50 17.87 -0.77
C ASN A 240 -12.42 17.75 -2.30
N ARG A 241 -12.58 16.56 -2.85
CA ARG A 241 -12.50 16.27 -4.29
C ARG A 241 -13.69 15.45 -4.78
N ASP A 242 -14.90 15.87 -4.42
CA ASP A 242 -16.14 15.15 -4.79
C ASP A 242 -16.59 15.50 -6.23
N GLY A 243 -15.73 15.22 -7.21
CA GLY A 243 -16.06 15.33 -8.63
C GLY A 243 -16.78 14.10 -9.17
N LEU A 244 -17.23 14.19 -10.43
CA LEU A 244 -18.01 13.12 -11.06
C LEU A 244 -17.19 11.83 -11.23
N ALA A 245 -15.88 11.93 -11.55
CA ALA A 245 -15.03 10.75 -11.70
C ALA A 245 -14.81 10.07 -10.34
N GLN A 246 -14.42 10.80 -9.29
CA GLN A 246 -14.21 10.22 -7.97
C GLN A 246 -15.49 9.57 -7.43
N ARG A 247 -16.65 10.25 -7.59
CA ARG A 247 -17.94 9.72 -7.17
C ARG A 247 -18.29 8.44 -7.89
N TRP A 248 -18.18 8.43 -9.22
CA TRP A 248 -18.46 7.26 -10.04
C TRP A 248 -17.57 6.07 -9.63
N TRP A 249 -16.25 6.30 -9.53
CA TRP A 249 -15.31 5.26 -9.13
C TRP A 249 -15.63 4.71 -7.74
N ARG A 250 -15.88 5.59 -6.77
CA ARG A 250 -16.24 5.20 -5.40
C ARG A 250 -17.49 4.33 -5.36
N GLU A 251 -18.54 4.74 -6.04
CA GLU A 251 -19.82 4.02 -6.07
C GLU A 251 -19.66 2.67 -6.78
N THR A 252 -18.99 2.62 -7.91
CA THR A 252 -18.76 1.41 -8.69
C THR A 252 -17.88 0.41 -7.93
N LEU A 253 -16.77 0.85 -7.32
CA LEU A 253 -15.90 -0.01 -6.53
C LEU A 253 -16.64 -0.62 -5.33
N LEU A 254 -17.43 0.17 -4.61
CA LEU A 254 -18.20 -0.30 -3.45
C LEU A 254 -19.37 -1.20 -3.83
N ALA A 255 -19.89 -1.10 -5.04
CA ALA A 255 -20.96 -1.95 -5.56
C ALA A 255 -20.46 -3.22 -6.25
N SER A 256 -19.14 -3.33 -6.53
CA SER A 256 -18.57 -4.44 -7.27
C SER A 256 -18.62 -5.76 -6.49
N PRO A 257 -19.33 -6.78 -6.99
CA PRO A 257 -19.35 -8.10 -6.36
C PRO A 257 -17.99 -8.81 -6.40
N GLU A 258 -17.16 -8.48 -7.41
CA GLU A 258 -15.83 -9.04 -7.57
C GLU A 258 -14.90 -8.55 -6.47
N ILE A 259 -14.92 -7.24 -6.21
CA ILE A 259 -14.16 -6.66 -5.10
C ILE A 259 -14.67 -7.18 -3.76
N ALA A 260 -15.98 -7.28 -3.56
CA ALA A 260 -16.54 -7.82 -2.32
C ALA A 260 -16.11 -9.26 -2.02
N ARG A 261 -15.87 -10.09 -3.06
CA ARG A 261 -15.39 -11.48 -2.88
C ARG A 261 -13.93 -11.57 -2.44
N LEU A 262 -13.11 -10.57 -2.73
CA LEU A 262 -11.70 -10.56 -2.33
C LEU A 262 -11.53 -10.43 -0.80
N TYR A 263 -12.53 -9.87 -0.13
CA TYR A 263 -12.47 -9.49 1.28
C TYR A 263 -13.55 -10.19 2.13
N GLN A 264 -13.87 -11.44 1.79
CA GLN A 264 -14.85 -12.25 2.53
C GLN A 264 -14.23 -13.10 3.63
#